data_2c2698c84652cd4bd72ee244dc4a08ce
#
_entry.id   2c2698c84652cd4bd72ee244dc4a08ce
#
_cell.length_a   1.000
_cell.length_b   1.000
_cell.length_c   1.000
_cell.angle_alpha   90.00
_cell.angle_beta   90.00
_cell.angle_gamma   90.00
#
_symmetry.space_group_name_H-M   'P 1'
#
loop_
_entity.id
_entity.type
_entity.pdbx_description
1 polymer ?
#
loop_
_entity_poly.entity_id
_entity_poly.type
_entity_poly.pdbx_seq_one_letter_code
_entity_poly.pdbx_strand_id
1 'polypeptide(L)'
;LYFASVKFSISKDGGKTIKGGYSAGGDNHDIWIDPTNADRIMVAHDGGASISMNHGETFQRIVLPIAQMYHVSVDDQIPYNVYGNRQDGYSYKGPSNSRQGYIPLGLWQGVGGCESGFAQPDPFDNDIVWSGCYDGGLQRYNAKTGHVRDVRVWPEAGYGWEPGKLKYRWHWNFPLAFSPHTKHRVYVGSQYVHKSDDGGQSWQVISPDLTLNDKTHQQN
;
A
#
# COMPACT_ATOMS: atom_id res chain seq x y z
N LEU A 1 19.81 26.48 4.20
CA LEU A 1 19.19 25.52 5.10
C LEU A 1 18.26 24.62 4.32
N TYR A 2 18.22 23.34 4.69
CA TYR A 2 17.36 22.33 4.10
C TYR A 2 16.44 21.76 5.16
N PHE A 3 15.19 21.46 4.78
CA PHE A 3 14.18 20.93 5.68
C PHE A 3 13.60 19.67 5.07
N ALA A 4 13.85 18.53 5.72
CA ALA A 4 13.20 17.26 5.45
C ALA A 4 11.85 17.24 6.20
N SER A 5 10.79 16.98 5.48
CA SER A 5 9.42 16.94 5.97
C SER A 5 8.59 16.20 4.92
N VAL A 6 7.25 16.19 5.04
CA VAL A 6 6.35 15.72 3.96
C VAL A 6 6.75 16.30 2.60
N LYS A 7 7.15 17.59 2.60
CA LYS A 7 7.74 18.24 1.41
C LYS A 7 9.16 18.72 1.71
N PHE A 8 10.06 18.46 0.78
CA PHE A 8 11.41 19.01 0.86
C PHE A 8 11.39 20.51 0.58
N SER A 9 12.10 21.29 1.42
CA SER A 9 12.11 22.74 1.34
C SER A 9 13.51 23.31 1.56
N ILE A 10 13.79 24.45 0.97
CA ILE A 10 15.09 25.14 1.03
C ILE A 10 14.91 26.58 1.46
N SER A 11 15.82 27.04 2.33
CA SER A 11 16.03 28.48 2.63
C SER A 11 17.42 28.88 2.19
N LYS A 12 17.54 29.98 1.45
CA LYS A 12 18.81 30.57 1.00
C LYS A 12 19.25 31.81 1.81
N ASP A 13 18.43 32.21 2.77
CA ASP A 13 18.61 33.47 3.54
C ASP A 13 18.62 33.25 5.07
N GLY A 14 19.07 32.09 5.52
CA GLY A 14 19.20 31.77 6.93
C GLY A 14 17.86 31.51 7.63
N GLY A 15 16.84 31.05 6.88
CA GLY A 15 15.53 30.68 7.43
C GLY A 15 14.49 31.79 7.39
N LYS A 16 14.82 32.97 6.84
CA LYS A 16 13.89 34.10 6.74
C LYS A 16 12.78 33.80 5.72
N THR A 17 13.14 33.16 4.61
CA THR A 17 12.17 32.65 3.64
C THR A 17 12.40 31.16 3.39
N ILE A 18 11.32 30.42 3.20
CA ILE A 18 11.36 28.97 2.92
C ILE A 18 10.63 28.74 1.61
N LYS A 19 11.29 28.11 0.66
CA LYS A 19 10.72 27.70 -0.62
C LYS A 19 10.57 26.18 -0.62
N GLY A 20 9.35 25.69 -0.81
CA GLY A 20 9.01 24.28 -1.00
C GLY A 20 8.78 23.90 -2.45
N GLY A 21 8.43 22.65 -2.68
CA GLY A 21 8.03 22.13 -4.00
C GLY A 21 9.17 21.56 -4.83
N TYR A 22 10.30 21.26 -4.21
CA TYR A 22 11.39 20.53 -4.85
C TYR A 22 11.05 19.03 -4.95
N SER A 23 11.40 18.41 -6.08
CA SER A 23 11.08 17.01 -6.37
C SER A 23 12.07 16.02 -5.73
N ALA A 24 12.41 16.22 -4.46
CA ALA A 24 13.28 15.29 -3.73
C ALA A 24 12.56 13.95 -3.45
N GLY A 25 11.32 14.01 -2.99
CA GLY A 25 10.47 12.89 -2.61
C GLY A 25 9.33 13.35 -1.71
N GLY A 26 8.46 12.45 -1.31
CA GLY A 26 7.45 12.63 -0.28
C GLY A 26 7.89 11.98 1.02
N ASP A 27 7.48 12.55 2.16
CA ASP A 27 7.88 12.10 3.50
C ASP A 27 9.40 11.88 3.61
N ASN A 28 10.11 13.01 3.66
CA ASN A 28 11.56 13.01 3.67
C ASN A 28 12.06 12.82 5.09
N HIS A 29 12.95 11.85 5.30
CA HIS A 29 13.41 11.39 6.62
C HIS A 29 14.81 11.85 6.96
N ASP A 30 15.70 11.94 5.98
CA ASP A 30 17.09 12.30 6.22
C ASP A 30 17.71 13.04 5.03
N ILE A 31 18.73 13.85 5.31
CA ILE A 31 19.48 14.64 4.34
C ILE A 31 20.97 14.45 4.63
N TRP A 32 21.70 13.98 3.63
CA TRP A 32 23.15 14.03 3.64
C TRP A 32 23.67 15.06 2.65
N ILE A 33 24.60 15.89 3.08
CA ILE A 33 25.30 16.87 2.24
C ILE A 33 26.76 16.49 2.17
N ASP A 34 27.31 16.41 0.98
CA ASP A 34 28.71 16.08 0.79
C ASP A 34 29.59 17.17 1.44
N PRO A 35 30.44 16.82 2.44
CA PRO A 35 31.27 17.80 3.13
C PRO A 35 32.36 18.42 2.23
N THR A 36 32.65 17.80 1.08
CA THR A 36 33.65 18.28 0.11
C THR A 36 33.02 19.00 -1.08
N ASN A 37 31.73 18.85 -1.29
CA ASN A 37 31.01 19.48 -2.40
C ASN A 37 29.54 19.73 -2.02
N ALA A 38 29.23 20.94 -1.61
CA ALA A 38 27.89 21.34 -1.16
C ALA A 38 26.81 21.25 -2.25
N ASP A 39 27.16 21.14 -3.52
CA ASP A 39 26.21 20.91 -4.62
C ASP A 39 25.57 19.53 -4.54
N ARG A 40 26.30 18.56 -3.94
CA ARG A 40 25.90 17.18 -3.85
C ARG A 40 25.10 16.93 -2.58
N ILE A 41 23.84 16.58 -2.75
CA ILE A 41 22.92 16.30 -1.64
C ILE A 41 22.21 14.99 -1.93
N MET A 42 22.05 14.15 -0.91
CA MET A 42 21.18 12.99 -0.95
C MET A 42 20.05 13.16 0.06
N VAL A 43 18.85 12.83 -0.36
CA VAL A 43 17.64 12.85 0.48
C VAL A 43 17.07 11.45 0.52
N ALA A 44 16.85 10.92 1.72
CA ALA A 44 16.11 9.69 1.96
C ALA A 44 14.64 10.02 2.20
N HIS A 45 13.75 9.26 1.58
CA HIS A 45 12.30 9.47 1.62
C HIS A 45 11.57 8.13 1.45
N ASP A 46 10.25 8.08 1.70
CA ASP A 46 9.46 6.85 1.64
C ASP A 46 9.60 6.09 0.31
N GLY A 47 9.71 6.79 -0.77
CA GLY A 47 9.90 6.18 -2.10
C GLY A 47 11.36 5.76 -2.41
N GLY A 48 12.31 5.84 -1.45
CA GLY A 48 13.71 5.48 -1.63
C GLY A 48 14.68 6.65 -1.37
N ALA A 49 15.52 6.97 -2.34
CA ALA A 49 16.47 8.08 -2.24
C ALA A 49 16.50 8.91 -3.51
N SER A 50 16.89 10.17 -3.37
CA SER A 50 17.10 11.11 -4.46
C SER A 50 18.42 11.84 -4.30
N ILE A 51 19.15 12.04 -5.40
CA ILE A 51 20.41 12.78 -5.44
C ILE A 51 20.23 14.08 -6.21
N SER A 52 20.75 15.17 -5.64
CA SER A 52 20.96 16.43 -6.33
C SER A 52 22.44 16.67 -6.54
N MET A 53 22.78 17.34 -7.63
CA MET A 53 24.13 17.79 -7.98
C MET A 53 24.18 19.32 -8.15
N ASN A 54 23.14 20.05 -7.69
CA ASN A 54 22.98 21.49 -7.85
C ASN A 54 22.27 22.14 -6.66
N HIS A 55 22.76 21.87 -5.46
CA HIS A 55 22.21 22.45 -4.20
C HIS A 55 20.72 22.12 -3.93
N GLY A 56 20.20 21.03 -4.45
CA GLY A 56 18.79 20.66 -4.26
C GLY A 56 17.81 21.36 -5.21
N GLU A 57 18.28 22.02 -6.25
CA GLU A 57 17.38 22.65 -7.24
C GLU A 57 16.67 21.62 -8.10
N THR A 58 17.36 20.53 -8.45
CA THR A 58 16.80 19.37 -9.14
C THR A 58 17.28 18.07 -8.50
N PHE A 59 16.48 17.02 -8.61
CA PHE A 59 16.80 15.72 -8.05
C PHE A 59 16.64 14.61 -9.07
N GLN A 60 17.58 13.66 -9.05
CA GLN A 60 17.47 12.38 -9.72
C GLN A 60 17.08 11.32 -8.70
N ARG A 61 15.93 10.67 -8.92
CA ARG A 61 15.46 9.59 -8.06
C ARG A 61 16.27 8.31 -8.33
N ILE A 62 16.72 7.67 -7.25
CA ILE A 62 17.33 6.34 -7.30
C ILE A 62 16.20 5.32 -7.15
N VAL A 63 15.99 4.52 -8.20
CA VAL A 63 14.99 3.45 -8.19
C VAL A 63 15.70 2.12 -7.91
N LEU A 64 15.37 1.52 -6.78
CA LEU A 64 15.88 0.21 -6.39
C LEU A 64 14.74 -0.82 -6.42
N PRO A 65 15.02 -2.09 -6.76
CA PRO A 65 14.03 -3.17 -6.76
C PRO A 65 13.80 -3.71 -5.34
N ILE A 66 13.47 -2.82 -4.42
CA ILE A 66 13.19 -3.14 -3.01
C ILE A 66 11.81 -2.64 -2.63
N ALA A 67 11.18 -3.32 -1.68
CA ALA A 67 9.90 -2.94 -1.12
C ALA A 67 9.73 -3.51 0.28
N GLN A 68 9.04 -2.78 1.15
CA GLN A 68 8.52 -3.32 2.39
C GLN A 68 7.16 -3.94 2.09
N MET A 69 7.07 -5.26 2.24
CA MET A 69 5.82 -6.00 2.06
C MET A 69 5.18 -6.32 3.41
N TYR A 70 3.85 -6.12 3.53
CA TYR A 70 3.12 -6.44 4.76
C TYR A 70 2.86 -7.93 4.92
N HIS A 71 2.26 -8.51 3.90
CA HIS A 71 1.94 -9.93 3.84
C HIS A 71 2.33 -10.48 2.48
N VAL A 72 2.70 -11.76 2.46
CA VAL A 72 3.08 -12.44 1.23
C VAL A 72 2.16 -13.63 1.02
N SER A 73 1.63 -13.76 -0.19
CA SER A 73 0.90 -14.93 -0.65
C SER A 73 1.45 -15.42 -1.98
N VAL A 74 1.08 -16.63 -2.36
CA VAL A 74 1.50 -17.25 -3.63
C VAL A 74 0.30 -17.90 -4.30
N ASP A 75 0.37 -18.06 -5.64
CA ASP A 75 -0.55 -18.90 -6.40
C ASP A 75 0.04 -20.31 -6.60
N ASP A 76 -0.70 -21.16 -7.31
CA ASP A 76 -0.33 -22.55 -7.62
C ASP A 76 0.28 -22.73 -9.02
N GLN A 77 0.65 -21.66 -9.71
CA GLN A 77 1.27 -21.74 -11.04
C GLN A 77 2.72 -22.25 -10.97
N ILE A 78 3.27 -22.64 -12.10
CA ILE A 78 4.68 -23.07 -12.22
C ILE A 78 5.35 -22.28 -13.37
N PRO A 79 6.29 -21.38 -13.06
CA PRO A 79 6.65 -20.87 -11.73
C PRO A 79 5.47 -20.15 -11.06
N TYR A 80 5.37 -20.25 -9.73
CA TYR A 80 4.34 -19.53 -8.97
C TYR A 80 4.62 -18.03 -8.96
N ASN A 81 3.60 -17.22 -8.75
CA ASN A 81 3.73 -15.81 -8.49
C ASN A 81 3.69 -15.52 -6.99
N VAL A 82 4.38 -14.47 -6.61
CA VAL A 82 4.40 -13.89 -5.27
C VAL A 82 3.57 -12.62 -5.28
N TYR A 83 2.74 -12.44 -4.26
CA TYR A 83 1.83 -11.30 -4.10
C TYR A 83 2.09 -10.60 -2.78
N GLY A 84 1.93 -9.29 -2.73
CA GLY A 84 2.02 -8.53 -1.49
C GLY A 84 1.66 -7.07 -1.66
N ASN A 85 1.24 -6.46 -0.55
CA ASN A 85 1.02 -5.02 -0.44
C ASN A 85 2.37 -4.35 -0.12
N ARG A 86 2.71 -3.33 -0.87
CA ARG A 86 3.92 -2.56 -0.63
C ARG A 86 3.60 -1.30 0.16
N GLN A 87 4.29 -1.05 1.26
CA GLN A 87 4.22 0.22 1.99
C GLN A 87 4.41 1.40 1.02
N ASP A 88 3.62 2.45 1.17
CA ASP A 88 3.59 3.66 0.33
C ASP A 88 3.39 3.39 -1.17
N GLY A 89 2.61 2.36 -1.48
CA GLY A 89 2.36 1.99 -2.86
C GLY A 89 1.11 1.16 -3.06
N TYR A 90 1.11 0.43 -4.17
CA TYR A 90 0.05 -0.52 -4.52
C TYR A 90 0.42 -1.93 -4.09
N SER A 91 -0.54 -2.85 -4.22
CA SER A 91 -0.27 -4.28 -4.17
C SER A 91 0.32 -4.74 -5.50
N TYR A 92 1.25 -5.68 -5.40
CA TYR A 92 1.97 -6.19 -6.55
C TYR A 92 1.93 -7.70 -6.63
N LYS A 93 2.08 -8.23 -7.85
CA LYS A 93 2.48 -9.59 -8.11
C LYS A 93 3.75 -9.64 -8.96
N GLY A 94 4.57 -10.64 -8.75
CA GLY A 94 5.73 -10.93 -9.58
C GLY A 94 6.03 -12.43 -9.58
N PRO A 95 6.75 -12.94 -10.60
CA PRO A 95 7.08 -14.35 -10.68
C PRO A 95 8.11 -14.73 -9.61
N SER A 96 8.05 -15.96 -9.10
CA SER A 96 9.04 -16.52 -8.18
C SER A 96 10.40 -16.80 -8.83
N ASN A 97 10.43 -16.86 -10.16
CA ASN A 97 11.64 -17.14 -10.93
C ASN A 97 11.62 -16.42 -12.28
N SER A 98 12.78 -16.14 -12.84
CA SER A 98 12.94 -15.60 -14.16
C SER A 98 14.16 -16.20 -14.87
N ARG A 99 14.18 -16.14 -16.20
CA ARG A 99 15.32 -16.61 -17.00
C ARG A 99 16.54 -15.69 -16.91
N GLN A 100 16.41 -14.54 -16.24
CA GLN A 100 17.49 -13.53 -16.16
C GLN A 100 18.40 -13.72 -14.92
N GLY A 101 18.13 -14.73 -14.09
CA GLY A 101 18.88 -14.97 -12.84
C GLY A 101 18.49 -14.03 -11.68
N TYR A 102 17.63 -13.07 -11.91
CA TYR A 102 17.02 -12.17 -10.93
C TYR A 102 15.62 -11.76 -11.41
N ILE A 103 14.79 -11.16 -10.56
CA ILE A 103 13.46 -10.69 -10.93
C ILE A 103 13.51 -9.17 -11.13
N PRO A 104 13.64 -8.70 -12.38
CA PRO A 104 13.70 -7.27 -12.64
C PRO A 104 12.38 -6.58 -12.33
N LEU A 105 12.43 -5.27 -12.06
CA LEU A 105 11.27 -4.46 -11.70
C LEU A 105 10.13 -4.55 -12.74
N GLY A 106 10.46 -4.67 -14.02
CA GLY A 106 9.47 -4.77 -15.10
C GLY A 106 8.62 -6.06 -15.10
N LEU A 107 8.97 -7.06 -14.29
CA LEU A 107 8.15 -8.27 -14.12
C LEU A 107 7.14 -8.15 -12.96
N TRP A 108 7.22 -7.10 -12.15
CA TRP A 108 6.26 -6.81 -11.11
C TRP A 108 5.09 -6.01 -11.67
N GLN A 109 3.88 -6.47 -11.41
CA GLN A 109 2.63 -5.88 -11.90
C GLN A 109 1.78 -5.39 -10.74
N GLY A 110 1.21 -4.20 -10.86
CA GLY A 110 0.19 -3.71 -9.92
C GLY A 110 -1.09 -4.53 -10.04
N VAL A 111 -1.66 -4.91 -8.88
CA VAL A 111 -2.88 -5.73 -8.81
C VAL A 111 -3.98 -5.07 -7.98
N GLY A 112 -4.00 -3.73 -7.98
CA GLY A 112 -4.94 -2.94 -7.18
C GLY A 112 -4.50 -2.79 -5.73
N GLY A 113 -5.45 -2.54 -4.83
CA GLY A 113 -5.20 -2.30 -3.42
C GLY A 113 -4.37 -1.05 -3.14
N CYS A 114 -3.78 -1.01 -1.98
CA CYS A 114 -2.80 0.00 -1.63
C CYS A 114 -1.73 -0.58 -0.68
N GLU A 115 -1.15 0.22 0.17
CA GLU A 115 0.02 -0.08 0.97
C GLU A 115 -0.19 -1.13 2.08
N SER A 116 -1.42 -1.38 2.51
CA SER A 116 -1.69 -2.22 3.69
C SER A 116 -2.61 -3.41 3.38
N GLY A 117 -2.68 -4.35 4.31
CA GLY A 117 -3.58 -5.49 4.22
C GLY A 117 -2.95 -6.70 3.51
N PHE A 118 -3.75 -7.37 2.73
CA PHE A 118 -3.42 -8.61 2.04
C PHE A 118 -3.61 -8.44 0.53
N ALA A 119 -2.69 -8.98 -0.26
CA ALA A 119 -2.88 -9.20 -1.69
C ALA A 119 -2.86 -10.72 -1.92
N GLN A 120 -3.99 -11.27 -2.33
CA GLN A 120 -4.15 -12.72 -2.45
C GLN A 120 -4.77 -13.11 -3.79
N PRO A 121 -4.22 -14.10 -4.50
CA PRO A 121 -4.88 -14.69 -5.66
C PRO A 121 -6.14 -15.42 -5.21
N ASP A 122 -7.17 -15.40 -6.06
CA ASP A 122 -8.36 -16.23 -5.86
C ASP A 122 -7.96 -17.71 -6.01
N PRO A 123 -8.26 -18.58 -5.04
CA PRO A 123 -7.81 -19.98 -5.07
C PRO A 123 -8.46 -20.81 -6.19
N PHE A 124 -9.45 -20.29 -6.89
CA PHE A 124 -10.16 -20.96 -7.97
C PHE A 124 -9.95 -20.29 -9.34
N ASP A 125 -9.28 -19.12 -9.39
CA ASP A 125 -9.03 -18.40 -10.63
C ASP A 125 -7.78 -17.49 -10.47
N ASN A 126 -6.65 -17.93 -10.98
CA ASN A 126 -5.37 -17.21 -10.91
C ASN A 126 -5.33 -15.87 -11.66
N ASP A 127 -6.36 -15.58 -12.47
CA ASP A 127 -6.51 -14.27 -13.11
C ASP A 127 -7.16 -13.22 -12.18
N ILE A 128 -7.67 -13.66 -11.05
CA ILE A 128 -8.33 -12.80 -10.06
C ILE A 128 -7.43 -12.62 -8.85
N VAL A 129 -7.20 -11.34 -8.48
CA VAL A 129 -6.47 -10.97 -7.27
C VAL A 129 -7.32 -10.06 -6.42
N TRP A 130 -7.37 -10.34 -5.13
CA TRP A 130 -8.01 -9.50 -4.13
C TRP A 130 -6.96 -8.75 -3.33
N SER A 131 -7.09 -7.45 -3.25
CA SER A 131 -6.11 -6.59 -2.61
C SER A 131 -6.76 -5.63 -1.64
N GLY A 132 -6.31 -5.68 -0.39
CA GLY A 132 -6.76 -4.80 0.68
C GLY A 132 -6.10 -3.43 0.63
N CYS A 133 -6.66 -2.54 1.44
CA CYS A 133 -6.15 -1.21 1.75
C CYS A 133 -6.72 -0.80 3.12
N TYR A 134 -6.14 0.18 3.79
CA TYR A 134 -6.70 0.71 5.04
C TYR A 134 -8.17 1.16 4.88
N ASP A 135 -8.86 1.40 5.98
CA ASP A 135 -10.29 1.79 6.04
C ASP A 135 -11.24 0.82 5.34
N GLY A 136 -10.90 -0.48 5.35
CA GLY A 136 -11.71 -1.52 4.71
C GLY A 136 -11.74 -1.42 3.19
N GLY A 137 -10.82 -0.68 2.59
CA GLY A 137 -10.62 -0.65 1.16
C GLY A 137 -10.30 -2.06 0.65
N LEU A 138 -11.09 -2.55 -0.31
CA LEU A 138 -10.90 -3.88 -0.89
C LEU A 138 -11.17 -3.79 -2.39
N GLN A 139 -10.21 -4.28 -3.16
CA GLN A 139 -10.28 -4.27 -4.61
C GLN A 139 -10.13 -5.66 -5.18
N ARG A 140 -10.81 -5.93 -6.28
CA ARG A 140 -10.73 -7.15 -7.06
C ARG A 140 -10.20 -6.82 -8.45
N TYR A 141 -8.96 -7.22 -8.70
CA TYR A 141 -8.27 -7.09 -9.99
C TYR A 141 -8.54 -8.30 -10.87
N ASN A 142 -8.72 -8.08 -12.17
CA ASN A 142 -8.82 -9.13 -13.18
C ASN A 142 -7.67 -8.99 -14.18
N ALA A 143 -6.76 -9.94 -14.20
CA ALA A 143 -5.57 -9.91 -15.04
C ALA A 143 -5.88 -10.02 -16.55
N LYS A 144 -6.99 -10.68 -16.94
CA LYS A 144 -7.41 -10.80 -18.36
C LYS A 144 -7.84 -9.46 -18.95
N THR A 145 -8.45 -8.62 -18.15
CA THR A 145 -9.02 -7.35 -18.62
C THR A 145 -8.22 -6.13 -18.15
N GLY A 146 -7.34 -6.31 -17.16
CA GLY A 146 -6.64 -5.21 -16.48
C GLY A 146 -7.54 -4.36 -15.57
N HIS A 147 -8.80 -4.73 -15.38
CA HIS A 147 -9.75 -3.95 -14.61
C HIS A 147 -9.61 -4.19 -13.11
N VAL A 148 -9.68 -3.11 -12.34
CA VAL A 148 -9.80 -3.10 -10.90
C VAL A 148 -11.21 -2.64 -10.53
N ARG A 149 -11.89 -3.41 -9.69
CA ARG A 149 -13.21 -3.05 -9.16
C ARG A 149 -13.12 -2.88 -7.65
N ASP A 150 -13.65 -1.80 -7.10
CA ASP A 150 -13.86 -1.64 -5.67
C ASP A 150 -14.99 -2.58 -5.22
N VAL A 151 -14.71 -3.40 -4.23
CA VAL A 151 -15.61 -4.43 -3.68
C VAL A 151 -15.67 -4.35 -2.16
N ARG A 152 -15.36 -3.21 -1.58
CA ARG A 152 -15.41 -3.00 -0.12
C ARG A 152 -16.79 -3.26 0.45
N VAL A 153 -16.82 -3.67 1.70
CA VAL A 153 -18.07 -4.00 2.42
C VAL A 153 -19.00 -2.81 2.54
N TRP A 154 -18.43 -1.63 2.76
CA TRP A 154 -19.18 -0.39 2.95
C TRP A 154 -18.40 0.81 2.40
N PRO A 155 -19.02 1.64 1.54
CA PRO A 155 -18.35 2.77 0.90
C PRO A 155 -18.29 3.99 1.85
N GLU A 156 -17.44 3.92 2.86
CA GLU A 156 -17.23 4.99 3.83
C GLU A 156 -15.75 5.38 3.85
N ALA A 157 -15.47 6.67 3.88
CA ALA A 157 -14.12 7.19 4.07
C ALA A 157 -13.86 7.33 5.58
N GLY A 158 -13.03 6.44 6.13
CA GLY A 158 -12.73 6.41 7.57
C GLY A 158 -11.61 7.35 7.99
N TYR A 159 -10.75 7.73 7.07
CA TYR A 159 -9.56 8.51 7.38
C TYR A 159 -9.89 9.89 7.98
N GLY A 160 -9.37 10.16 9.19
CA GLY A 160 -9.61 11.40 9.91
C GLY A 160 -10.93 11.45 10.71
N TRP A 161 -11.73 10.39 10.69
CA TRP A 161 -12.95 10.28 11.49
C TRP A 161 -12.71 9.48 12.77
N GLU A 162 -13.44 9.85 13.82
CA GLU A 162 -13.46 9.07 15.06
C GLU A 162 -13.98 7.65 14.79
N PRO A 163 -13.27 6.59 15.21
CA PRO A 163 -13.72 5.21 14.99
C PRO A 163 -15.13 4.93 15.50
N GLY A 164 -15.57 5.61 16.57
CA GLY A 164 -16.90 5.48 17.13
C GLY A 164 -18.05 5.98 16.26
N LYS A 165 -17.75 6.81 15.24
CA LYS A 165 -18.72 7.36 14.27
C LYS A 165 -18.83 6.52 13.01
N LEU A 166 -17.87 5.61 12.76
CA LEU A 166 -17.87 4.76 11.59
C LEU A 166 -18.82 3.58 11.76
N LYS A 167 -19.48 3.17 10.68
CA LYS A 167 -20.31 1.97 10.67
C LYS A 167 -19.48 0.72 10.95
N TYR A 168 -18.31 0.63 10.31
CA TYR A 168 -17.37 -0.46 10.50
C TYR A 168 -15.99 0.10 10.84
N ARG A 169 -15.35 -0.49 11.87
CA ARG A 169 -13.99 -0.15 12.31
C ARG A 169 -13.02 -1.15 11.70
N TRP A 170 -12.05 -0.67 10.96
CA TRP A 170 -11.08 -1.49 10.24
C TRP A 170 -9.69 -1.36 10.85
N HIS A 171 -9.02 -2.48 10.97
CA HIS A 171 -7.60 -2.48 11.28
C HIS A 171 -6.79 -2.13 10.02
N TRP A 172 -5.59 -1.56 10.19
CA TRP A 172 -4.67 -1.26 9.10
C TRP A 172 -4.45 -2.46 8.17
N ASN A 173 -4.23 -3.65 8.75
CA ASN A 173 -4.15 -4.92 8.06
C ASN A 173 -5.37 -5.78 8.41
N PHE A 174 -6.55 -5.43 7.94
CA PHE A 174 -7.73 -6.25 8.17
C PHE A 174 -7.62 -7.60 7.47
N PRO A 175 -8.11 -8.69 8.10
CA PRO A 175 -8.00 -10.04 7.54
C PRO A 175 -8.85 -10.22 6.28
N LEU A 176 -8.28 -10.94 5.32
CA LEU A 176 -8.91 -11.42 4.10
C LEU A 176 -8.70 -12.93 4.02
N ALA A 177 -9.75 -13.69 3.82
CA ALA A 177 -9.68 -15.15 3.70
C ALA A 177 -10.67 -15.69 2.66
N PHE A 178 -10.29 -16.74 1.98
CA PHE A 178 -11.15 -17.46 1.05
C PHE A 178 -11.67 -18.75 1.68
N SER A 179 -12.89 -19.14 1.30
CA SER A 179 -13.38 -20.48 1.63
C SER A 179 -12.65 -21.52 0.81
N PRO A 180 -12.04 -22.54 1.42
CA PRO A 180 -11.46 -23.66 0.67
C PRO A 180 -12.52 -24.60 0.10
N HIS A 181 -13.79 -24.46 0.51
CA HIS A 181 -14.88 -25.38 0.17
C HIS A 181 -15.90 -24.80 -0.81
N THR A 182 -16.00 -23.47 -0.86
CA THR A 182 -17.04 -22.81 -1.67
C THR A 182 -16.41 -21.76 -2.56
N LYS A 183 -16.49 -21.98 -3.86
CA LYS A 183 -16.01 -21.05 -4.88
C LYS A 183 -16.67 -19.68 -4.72
N HIS A 184 -15.91 -18.62 -4.94
CA HIS A 184 -16.32 -17.21 -4.82
C HIS A 184 -16.71 -16.74 -3.42
N ARG A 185 -16.58 -17.60 -2.41
CA ARG A 185 -16.84 -17.20 -1.02
C ARG A 185 -15.58 -16.57 -0.40
N VAL A 186 -15.75 -15.33 0.04
CA VAL A 186 -14.70 -14.52 0.64
C VAL A 186 -15.16 -14.00 1.99
N TYR A 187 -14.24 -13.92 2.94
CA TYR A 187 -14.46 -13.36 4.26
C TYR A 187 -13.50 -12.20 4.49
N VAL A 188 -13.99 -11.14 5.14
CA VAL A 188 -13.17 -10.02 5.64
C VAL A 188 -13.60 -9.65 7.05
N GLY A 189 -12.66 -9.11 7.82
CA GLY A 189 -12.90 -8.73 9.22
C GLY A 189 -12.82 -7.23 9.45
N SER A 190 -13.91 -6.62 9.92
CA SER A 190 -13.93 -5.39 10.69
C SER A 190 -14.05 -5.75 12.18
N GLN A 191 -14.81 -4.98 12.98
CA GLN A 191 -15.28 -5.50 14.28
C GLN A 191 -16.25 -6.69 14.12
N TYR A 192 -16.71 -6.95 12.89
CA TYR A 192 -17.53 -8.09 12.50
C TYR A 192 -16.80 -8.94 11.46
N VAL A 193 -17.24 -10.18 11.29
CA VAL A 193 -16.91 -10.98 10.12
C VAL A 193 -17.95 -10.73 9.03
N HIS A 194 -17.48 -10.36 7.86
CA HIS A 194 -18.30 -10.19 6.67
C HIS A 194 -18.04 -11.32 5.68
N LYS A 195 -19.08 -11.77 5.02
CA LYS A 195 -19.04 -12.83 3.99
C LYS A 195 -19.63 -12.31 2.70
N SER A 196 -18.98 -12.62 1.58
CA SER A 196 -19.53 -12.50 0.22
C SER A 196 -19.54 -13.86 -0.46
N ASP A 197 -20.60 -14.18 -1.18
CA ASP A 197 -20.74 -15.39 -2.01
C ASP A 197 -20.77 -15.08 -3.52
N ASP A 198 -20.65 -13.81 -3.90
CA ASP A 198 -20.87 -13.32 -5.26
C ASP A 198 -19.69 -12.49 -5.81
N GLY A 199 -18.49 -12.75 -5.29
CA GLY A 199 -17.28 -12.08 -5.73
C GLY A 199 -17.22 -10.61 -5.29
N GLY A 200 -17.77 -10.28 -4.10
CA GLY A 200 -17.75 -8.95 -3.50
C GLY A 200 -18.81 -7.99 -4.02
N GLN A 201 -19.87 -8.50 -4.68
CA GLN A 201 -20.98 -7.65 -5.12
C GLN A 201 -21.92 -7.32 -3.95
N SER A 202 -22.08 -8.27 -3.02
CA SER A 202 -22.82 -8.06 -1.78
C SER A 202 -22.11 -8.70 -0.59
N TRP A 203 -22.41 -8.19 0.60
CA TRP A 203 -21.78 -8.63 1.84
C TRP A 203 -22.82 -8.86 2.93
N GLN A 204 -22.61 -9.87 3.73
CA GLN A 204 -23.42 -10.23 4.90
C GLN A 204 -22.55 -10.22 6.15
N VAL A 205 -23.02 -9.58 7.21
CA VAL A 205 -22.43 -9.75 8.56
C VAL A 205 -22.84 -11.12 9.10
N ILE A 206 -21.87 -11.92 9.50
CA ILE A 206 -22.08 -13.29 9.98
C ILE A 206 -21.58 -13.54 11.40
N SER A 207 -21.16 -12.50 12.11
CA SER A 207 -20.74 -12.59 13.52
C SER A 207 -21.35 -11.47 14.36
N PRO A 208 -21.38 -11.59 15.71
CA PRO A 208 -21.54 -10.45 16.61
C PRO A 208 -20.31 -9.51 16.49
N ASP A 209 -20.35 -8.36 17.20
CA ASP A 209 -19.15 -7.55 17.42
C ASP A 209 -18.12 -8.38 18.21
N LEU A 210 -16.94 -8.56 17.62
CA LEU A 210 -15.85 -9.37 18.18
C LEU A 210 -14.86 -8.54 19.02
N THR A 211 -15.14 -7.26 19.21
CA THR A 211 -14.31 -6.33 19.98
C THR A 211 -14.95 -5.99 21.32
N LEU A 212 -14.19 -5.39 22.21
CA LEU A 212 -14.74 -4.86 23.47
C LEU A 212 -15.73 -3.72 23.25
N ASN A 213 -15.65 -3.06 22.09
CA ASN A 213 -16.47 -1.90 21.69
C ASN A 213 -16.49 -0.77 22.74
N ASP A 214 -15.39 -0.59 23.43
CA ASP A 214 -15.21 0.47 24.41
C ASP A 214 -15.21 1.85 23.75
N LYS A 215 -16.26 2.62 23.96
CA LYS A 215 -16.46 3.93 23.35
C LYS A 215 -15.46 4.98 23.83
N THR A 216 -14.85 4.78 25.01
CA THR A 216 -13.84 5.71 25.53
C THR A 216 -12.53 5.66 24.73
N HIS A 217 -12.27 4.53 24.05
CA HIS A 217 -11.09 4.30 23.21
C HIS A 217 -11.38 4.51 21.69
N GLN A 218 -12.55 5.03 21.35
CA GLN A 218 -12.98 5.25 19.96
C GLN A 218 -13.14 6.75 19.62
N GLN A 219 -12.56 7.62 20.43
CA GLN A 219 -12.51 9.07 20.22
C GLN A 219 -11.12 9.48 19.72
N ASN A 220 -11.04 10.57 18.94
CA ASN A 220 -9.77 11.18 18.55
C ASN A 220 -9.28 12.15 19.63
#